data_b90f70f70ce1f820183243302222bbc6
#
_entry.id   b90f70f70ce1f820183243302222bbc6
#
_cell.length_a   1.000
_cell.length_b   1.000
_cell.length_c   1.000
_cell.angle_alpha   90.00
_cell.angle_beta   90.00
_cell.angle_gamma   90.00
#
_symmetry.space_group_name_H-M   'P 1'
#
loop_
_entity.id
_entity.type
_entity.pdbx_description
1 polymer ?
#
loop_
_entity_poly.entity_id
_entity_poly.type
_entity_poly.pdbx_seq_one_letter_code
_entity_poly.pdbx_strand_id
1 'polypeptide(L)'
;MKKKYLAAEFAAIFILFALPPLFAKQPSSAVIPWKPGLNTLVQLAVAALLDVQCGRTKAFFKTRGFKSAVSLLVWWPLSLGTMMLVYAAVCLVCALVPGGKMFYAVQSVPSAALQWGMLAVNLAAGAFYEEVLYREFLPETAILLGAGGRLRIAAEGTVIAVFAFSHLYMGIPAVVNAALCGTVLRLCFVKTGSVAAGFLAHFTYNMLVMVFCTLV
;
A
#
# COMPACT_ATOMS: atom_id res chain seq x y z
N MET A 1 7.36 -8.54 -24.72
CA MET A 1 6.50 -9.68 -24.27
C MET A 1 5.20 -9.65 -25.04
N LYS A 2 4.65 -10.81 -25.51
CA LYS A 2 3.37 -10.83 -26.24
C LYS A 2 2.25 -10.44 -25.27
N LYS A 3 1.31 -9.56 -25.69
CA LYS A 3 0.18 -9.09 -24.83
C LYS A 3 -0.56 -10.19 -24.08
N LYS A 4 -0.69 -11.38 -24.69
CA LYS A 4 -1.36 -12.54 -24.07
C LYS A 4 -0.66 -13.04 -22.80
N TYR A 5 0.68 -13.02 -22.77
CA TYR A 5 1.43 -13.45 -21.57
C TYR A 5 1.35 -12.40 -20.48
N LEU A 6 1.39 -11.12 -20.84
CA LEU A 6 1.21 -10.01 -19.91
C LEU A 6 -0.19 -10.04 -19.26
N ALA A 7 -1.24 -10.35 -20.07
CA ALA A 7 -2.60 -10.49 -19.55
C ALA A 7 -2.76 -11.69 -18.60
N ALA A 8 -2.16 -12.84 -18.96
CA ALA A 8 -2.19 -14.01 -18.11
C ALA A 8 -1.47 -13.76 -16.78
N GLU A 9 -0.33 -13.11 -16.82
CA GLU A 9 0.43 -12.73 -15.63
C GLU A 9 -0.33 -11.71 -14.76
N PHE A 10 -0.89 -10.67 -15.37
CA PHE A 10 -1.75 -9.71 -14.66
C PHE A 10 -2.88 -10.43 -13.94
N ALA A 11 -3.59 -11.33 -14.63
CA ALA A 11 -4.68 -12.09 -14.05
C ALA A 11 -4.20 -13.01 -12.91
N ALA A 12 -3.07 -13.69 -13.09
CA ALA A 12 -2.50 -14.56 -12.06
C ALA A 12 -2.09 -13.77 -10.81
N ILE A 13 -1.36 -12.67 -10.96
CA ILE A 13 -0.95 -11.81 -9.85
C ILE A 13 -2.18 -11.21 -9.15
N PHE A 14 -3.16 -10.73 -9.91
CA PHE A 14 -4.38 -10.17 -9.35
C PHE A 14 -5.15 -11.21 -8.52
N ILE A 15 -5.37 -12.41 -9.06
CA ILE A 15 -6.09 -13.49 -8.40
C ILE A 15 -5.34 -14.02 -7.17
N LEU A 16 -4.03 -14.18 -7.26
CA LEU A 16 -3.25 -14.80 -6.18
C LEU A 16 -2.85 -13.83 -5.07
N PHE A 17 -2.71 -12.54 -5.36
CA PHE A 17 -2.12 -11.59 -4.43
C PHE A 17 -3.00 -10.37 -4.10
N ALA A 18 -3.85 -9.90 -5.04
CA ALA A 18 -4.71 -8.76 -4.79
C ALA A 18 -6.10 -9.15 -4.27
N LEU A 19 -6.66 -10.26 -4.74
CA LEU A 19 -7.99 -10.71 -4.32
C LEU A 19 -8.06 -11.37 -2.92
N PRO A 20 -7.12 -12.23 -2.49
CA PRO A 20 -7.28 -12.98 -1.23
C PRO A 20 -7.48 -12.10 0.01
N PRO A 21 -6.83 -10.92 0.16
CA PRO A 21 -7.07 -10.04 1.29
C PRO A 21 -8.52 -9.55 1.41
N LEU A 22 -9.28 -9.49 0.31
CA LEU A 22 -10.69 -9.07 0.32
C LEU A 22 -11.59 -10.07 1.04
N PHE A 23 -11.18 -11.33 1.11
CA PHE A 23 -11.92 -12.43 1.74
C PHE A 23 -11.36 -12.78 3.12
N ALA A 24 -10.37 -12.02 3.60
CA ALA A 24 -9.83 -12.21 4.94
C ALA A 24 -10.94 -12.00 5.98
N LYS A 25 -11.24 -13.04 6.76
CA LYS A 25 -12.20 -12.93 7.86
C LYS A 25 -11.63 -11.96 8.91
N GLN A 26 -12.50 -11.14 9.49
CA GLN A 26 -12.14 -10.39 10.68
C GLN A 26 -11.73 -11.41 11.76
N PRO A 27 -10.48 -11.40 12.22
CA PRO A 27 -10.10 -12.23 13.34
C PRO A 27 -10.86 -11.74 14.56
N SER A 28 -11.35 -12.66 15.38
CA SER A 28 -12.00 -12.35 16.67
C SER A 28 -11.08 -11.59 17.64
N SER A 29 -9.77 -11.63 17.37
CA SER A 29 -8.73 -10.77 17.92
C SER A 29 -7.70 -10.53 16.82
N ALA A 30 -7.78 -9.41 16.12
CA ALA A 30 -6.81 -9.09 15.08
C ALA A 30 -5.51 -8.63 15.71
N VAL A 31 -4.65 -9.57 16.01
CA VAL A 31 -3.27 -9.30 16.37
C VAL A 31 -2.47 -9.25 15.09
N ILE A 32 -2.01 -8.06 14.67
CA ILE A 32 -1.00 -7.99 13.61
C ILE A 32 0.27 -8.63 14.18
N PRO A 33 0.75 -9.73 13.58
CA PRO A 33 1.93 -10.38 14.09
C PRO A 33 3.12 -9.43 13.92
N TRP A 34 3.75 -9.04 15.02
CA TRP A 34 4.98 -8.25 14.97
C TRP A 34 6.18 -9.06 14.50
N LYS A 35 6.14 -10.41 14.61
CA LYS A 35 7.21 -11.30 14.12
C LYS A 35 7.15 -11.42 12.59
N PRO A 36 8.25 -11.16 11.88
CA PRO A 36 8.38 -11.56 10.48
C PRO A 36 8.18 -13.08 10.35
N GLY A 37 7.37 -13.48 9.39
CA GLY A 37 7.06 -14.88 9.14
C GLY A 37 7.17 -15.24 7.66
N LEU A 38 6.67 -16.43 7.30
CA LEU A 38 6.64 -16.87 5.90
C LEU A 38 5.94 -15.85 4.98
N ASN A 39 4.87 -15.25 5.47
CA ASN A 39 4.13 -14.23 4.73
C ASN A 39 5.01 -13.01 4.38
N THR A 40 5.84 -12.55 5.32
CA THR A 40 6.80 -11.46 5.11
C THR A 40 7.81 -11.80 4.03
N LEU A 41 8.33 -13.04 4.02
CA LEU A 41 9.26 -13.52 2.99
C LEU A 41 8.59 -13.60 1.62
N VAL A 42 7.35 -14.11 1.55
CA VAL A 42 6.58 -14.17 0.30
C VAL A 42 6.31 -12.76 -0.24
N GLN A 43 5.90 -11.81 0.61
CA GLN A 43 5.69 -10.42 0.21
C GLN A 43 6.96 -9.79 -0.38
N LEU A 44 8.11 -9.97 0.28
CA LEU A 44 9.39 -9.46 -0.21
C LEU A 44 9.80 -10.11 -1.54
N ALA A 45 9.65 -11.43 -1.66
CA ALA A 45 10.00 -12.14 -2.88
C ALA A 45 9.12 -11.69 -4.06
N VAL A 46 7.81 -11.61 -3.86
CA VAL A 46 6.87 -11.14 -4.89
C VAL A 46 7.16 -9.69 -5.27
N ALA A 47 7.33 -8.81 -4.29
CA ALA A 47 7.65 -7.41 -4.55
C ALA A 47 8.95 -7.25 -5.35
N ALA A 48 10.02 -7.96 -4.96
CA ALA A 48 11.29 -7.92 -5.67
C ALA A 48 11.17 -8.42 -7.11
N LEU A 49 10.44 -9.52 -7.34
CA LEU A 49 10.19 -10.06 -8.68
C LEU A 49 9.42 -9.07 -9.55
N LEU A 50 8.35 -8.48 -9.02
CA LEU A 50 7.51 -7.51 -9.75
C LEU A 50 8.27 -6.21 -10.02
N ASP A 51 9.04 -5.68 -9.06
CA ASP A 51 9.85 -4.46 -9.23
C ASP A 51 10.91 -4.65 -10.32
N VAL A 52 11.63 -5.78 -10.30
CA VAL A 52 12.59 -6.13 -11.37
C VAL A 52 11.91 -6.21 -12.73
N GLN A 53 10.72 -6.80 -12.81
CA GLN A 53 9.95 -6.92 -14.03
C GLN A 53 9.44 -5.56 -14.51
N CYS A 54 8.88 -4.73 -13.64
CA CYS A 54 8.48 -3.36 -13.97
C CYS A 54 9.68 -2.52 -14.39
N GLY A 55 10.85 -2.70 -13.77
CA GLY A 55 12.09 -2.05 -14.17
C GLY A 55 12.51 -2.40 -15.61
N ARG A 56 12.30 -3.64 -16.04
CA ARG A 56 12.55 -4.07 -17.43
C ARG A 56 11.52 -3.51 -18.41
N THR A 57 10.25 -3.41 -18.00
CA THR A 57 9.20 -2.83 -18.83
C THR A 57 9.29 -1.31 -18.93
N LYS A 58 9.80 -0.62 -17.91
CA LYS A 58 10.07 0.83 -17.93
C LYS A 58 11.09 1.24 -18.97
N ALA A 59 12.01 0.35 -19.37
CA ALA A 59 12.90 0.61 -20.51
C ALA A 59 12.13 0.78 -21.83
N PHE A 60 10.93 0.23 -21.94
CA PHE A 60 9.99 0.45 -23.05
C PHE A 60 9.27 1.81 -22.95
N PHE A 61 9.01 2.30 -21.74
CA PHE A 61 8.42 3.60 -21.49
C PHE A 61 9.53 4.59 -21.13
N LYS A 62 10.10 5.24 -22.10
CA LYS A 62 11.13 6.29 -22.02
C LYS A 62 10.74 7.47 -21.14
N THR A 63 10.06 7.25 -20.02
CA THR A 63 9.55 8.35 -19.22
C THR A 63 9.66 8.12 -17.73
N ARG A 64 10.15 9.13 -17.08
CA ARG A 64 10.03 9.40 -15.65
C ARG A 64 10.86 8.50 -14.72
N GLY A 65 12.11 8.27 -15.04
CA GLY A 65 13.07 7.86 -14.02
C GLY A 65 13.05 8.85 -12.87
N PHE A 66 13.31 8.35 -11.66
CA PHE A 66 13.57 9.17 -10.48
C PHE A 66 14.60 10.25 -10.83
N LYS A 67 14.13 11.45 -11.11
CA LYS A 67 14.94 12.48 -11.75
C LYS A 67 15.89 13.18 -10.80
N SER A 68 15.74 13.06 -9.49
CA SER A 68 16.73 13.55 -8.52
C SER A 68 16.39 13.15 -7.07
N ALA A 69 17.40 13.12 -6.18
CA ALA A 69 17.22 13.04 -4.73
C ALA A 69 16.27 14.13 -4.20
N VAL A 70 16.23 15.29 -4.86
CA VAL A 70 15.29 16.37 -4.56
C VAL A 70 13.83 15.93 -4.68
N SER A 71 13.49 15.14 -5.70
CA SER A 71 12.12 14.61 -5.85
C SER A 71 11.73 13.69 -4.68
N LEU A 72 12.64 12.85 -4.21
CA LEU A 72 12.42 12.02 -3.03
C LEU A 72 12.19 12.87 -1.77
N LEU A 73 13.08 13.85 -1.55
CA LEU A 73 13.05 14.74 -0.38
C LEU A 73 11.78 15.61 -0.33
N VAL A 74 11.16 15.90 -1.47
CA VAL A 74 9.91 16.67 -1.53
C VAL A 74 8.69 15.76 -1.39
N TRP A 75 8.62 14.67 -2.20
CA TRP A 75 7.41 13.87 -2.29
C TRP A 75 7.20 12.92 -1.10
N TRP A 76 8.27 12.43 -0.46
CA TRP A 76 8.15 11.65 0.76
C TRP A 76 7.45 12.43 1.89
N PRO A 77 7.98 13.59 2.38
CA PRO A 77 7.35 14.30 3.49
C PRO A 77 5.99 14.89 3.10
N LEU A 78 5.78 15.31 1.84
CA LEU A 78 4.49 15.81 1.37
C LEU A 78 3.42 14.69 1.41
N SER A 79 3.75 13.50 0.92
CA SER A 79 2.83 12.35 0.95
C SER A 79 2.57 11.93 2.39
N LEU A 80 3.60 11.82 3.23
CA LEU A 80 3.45 11.48 4.64
C LEU A 80 2.56 12.50 5.38
N GLY A 81 2.83 13.79 5.23
CA GLY A 81 2.03 14.85 5.86
C GLY A 81 0.56 14.79 5.42
N THR A 82 0.30 14.57 4.12
CA THR A 82 -1.06 14.42 3.61
C THR A 82 -1.75 13.16 4.19
N MET A 83 -1.06 12.02 4.27
CA MET A 83 -1.60 10.80 4.87
C MET A 83 -1.89 10.98 6.36
N MET A 84 -1.05 11.71 7.11
CA MET A 84 -1.29 12.03 8.52
C MET A 84 -2.51 12.94 8.70
N LEU A 85 -2.72 13.91 7.80
CA LEU A 85 -3.95 14.73 7.80
C LEU A 85 -5.19 13.90 7.50
N VAL A 86 -5.13 12.96 6.55
CA VAL A 86 -6.21 12.00 6.29
C VAL A 86 -6.52 11.18 7.53
N TYR A 87 -5.50 10.62 8.18
CA TYR A 87 -5.66 9.86 9.41
C TYR A 87 -6.34 10.68 10.51
N ALA A 88 -5.86 11.89 10.76
CA ALA A 88 -6.45 12.79 11.75
C ALA A 88 -7.90 13.14 11.44
N ALA A 89 -8.23 13.39 10.16
CA ALA A 89 -9.61 13.67 9.73
C ALA A 89 -10.53 12.47 9.96
N VAL A 90 -10.09 11.25 9.62
CA VAL A 90 -10.88 10.04 9.84
C VAL A 90 -11.05 9.77 11.34
N CYS A 91 -10.00 9.94 12.15
CA CYS A 91 -10.09 9.83 13.61
C CYS A 91 -11.10 10.83 14.19
N LEU A 92 -11.07 12.08 13.72
CA LEU A 92 -12.02 13.11 14.16
C LEU A 92 -13.47 12.72 13.82
N VAL A 93 -13.72 12.23 12.59
CA VAL A 93 -15.06 11.75 12.21
C VAL A 93 -15.49 10.58 13.10
N CYS A 94 -14.60 9.63 13.37
CA CYS A 94 -14.91 8.52 14.27
C CYS A 94 -15.23 8.99 15.69
N ALA A 95 -14.53 9.99 16.20
CA ALA A 95 -14.78 10.54 17.54
C ALA A 95 -16.13 11.26 17.66
N LEU A 96 -16.68 11.77 16.54
CA LEU A 96 -17.99 12.42 16.48
C LEU A 96 -19.16 11.42 16.38
N VAL A 97 -18.88 10.15 16.08
CA VAL A 97 -19.90 9.09 15.97
C VAL A 97 -19.95 8.30 17.27
N PRO A 98 -21.12 8.17 17.94
CA PRO A 98 -21.24 7.37 19.16
C PRO A 98 -20.74 5.94 18.95
N GLY A 99 -19.75 5.50 19.74
CA GLY A 99 -19.13 4.18 19.63
C GLY A 99 -18.20 4.03 18.41
N GLY A 100 -17.93 5.10 17.67
CA GLY A 100 -17.00 5.07 16.53
C GLY A 100 -15.57 4.79 16.96
N LYS A 101 -14.93 3.82 16.27
CA LYS A 101 -13.52 3.46 16.48
C LYS A 101 -12.80 3.48 15.13
N MET A 102 -11.56 3.99 15.13
CA MET A 102 -10.74 4.01 13.92
C MET A 102 -10.39 2.58 13.47
N PHE A 103 -10.04 1.72 14.42
CA PHE A 103 -9.71 0.32 14.17
C PHE A 103 -10.43 -0.59 15.16
N TYR A 104 -10.94 -1.71 14.65
CA TYR A 104 -11.52 -2.76 15.51
C TYR A 104 -10.47 -3.79 15.96
N ALA A 105 -9.28 -3.76 15.37
CA ALA A 105 -8.21 -4.68 15.69
C ALA A 105 -7.36 -4.14 16.85
N VAL A 106 -7.33 -4.86 17.94
CA VAL A 106 -6.36 -4.62 19.02
C VAL A 106 -5.04 -5.25 18.59
N GLN A 107 -4.03 -4.42 18.38
CA GLN A 107 -2.69 -4.89 18.13
C GLN A 107 -1.99 -5.18 19.45
N SER A 108 -1.22 -6.27 19.50
CA SER A 108 -0.27 -6.44 20.60
C SER A 108 0.86 -5.44 20.39
N VAL A 109 0.90 -4.44 21.27
CA VAL A 109 1.95 -3.42 21.23
C VAL A 109 3.29 -4.05 21.61
N PRO A 110 4.37 -3.83 20.83
CA PRO A 110 5.69 -4.26 21.20
C PRO A 110 6.13 -3.66 22.55
N SER A 111 6.64 -4.47 23.46
CA SER A 111 7.11 -4.05 24.79
C SER A 111 8.64 -3.90 24.85
N ALA A 112 9.38 -4.45 23.88
CA ALA A 112 10.83 -4.46 23.85
C ALA A 112 11.37 -3.90 22.53
N ALA A 113 12.56 -3.31 22.56
CA ALA A 113 13.21 -2.74 21.37
C ALA A 113 13.35 -3.75 20.20
N LEU A 114 13.67 -5.02 20.52
CA LEU A 114 13.75 -6.08 19.52
C LEU A 114 12.41 -6.32 18.83
N GLN A 115 11.30 -6.27 19.56
CA GLN A 115 9.96 -6.43 19.00
C GLN A 115 9.59 -5.27 18.08
N TRP A 116 9.96 -4.04 18.44
CA TRP A 116 9.82 -2.87 17.57
C TRP A 116 10.65 -3.01 16.29
N GLY A 117 11.88 -3.53 16.39
CA GLY A 117 12.71 -3.81 15.22
C GLY A 117 12.07 -4.87 14.30
N MET A 118 11.54 -5.95 14.85
CA MET A 118 10.83 -6.98 14.09
C MET A 118 9.56 -6.45 13.42
N LEU A 119 8.77 -5.64 14.15
CA LEU A 119 7.59 -4.96 13.60
C LEU A 119 7.98 -4.04 12.44
N ALA A 120 9.03 -3.24 12.61
CA ALA A 120 9.51 -2.35 11.56
C ALA A 120 9.88 -3.12 10.27
N VAL A 121 10.57 -4.26 10.40
CA VAL A 121 10.89 -5.15 9.26
C VAL A 121 9.61 -5.66 8.60
N ASN A 122 8.62 -6.08 9.38
CA ASN A 122 7.36 -6.59 8.86
C ASN A 122 6.55 -5.51 8.14
N LEU A 123 6.45 -4.32 8.75
CA LEU A 123 5.76 -3.17 8.14
C LEU A 123 6.49 -2.66 6.89
N ALA A 124 7.83 -2.66 6.88
CA ALA A 124 8.60 -2.30 5.70
C ALA A 124 8.37 -3.28 4.55
N ALA A 125 8.37 -4.58 4.83
CA ALA A 125 8.08 -5.61 3.83
C ALA A 125 6.67 -5.47 3.25
N GLY A 126 5.67 -5.28 4.10
CA GLY A 126 4.28 -5.06 3.69
C GLY A 126 4.13 -3.78 2.85
N ALA A 127 4.66 -2.65 3.34
CA ALA A 127 4.60 -1.37 2.62
C ALA A 127 5.30 -1.47 1.25
N PHE A 128 6.48 -2.08 1.17
CA PHE A 128 7.18 -2.27 -0.10
C PHE A 128 6.37 -3.12 -1.08
N TYR A 129 5.84 -4.26 -0.59
CA TYR A 129 4.98 -5.14 -1.39
C TYR A 129 3.75 -4.40 -1.91
N GLU A 130 3.06 -3.66 -1.08
CA GLU A 130 1.85 -2.94 -1.45
C GLU A 130 2.13 -1.80 -2.45
N GLU A 131 3.22 -1.07 -2.29
CA GLU A 131 3.61 -0.02 -3.24
C GLU A 131 3.98 -0.60 -4.61
N VAL A 132 4.73 -1.70 -4.65
CA VAL A 132 5.05 -2.35 -5.93
C VAL A 132 3.79 -2.94 -6.59
N LEU A 133 2.95 -3.64 -5.83
CA LEU A 133 1.75 -4.28 -6.38
C LEU A 133 0.70 -3.26 -6.83
N TYR A 134 0.27 -2.37 -5.92
CA TYR A 134 -0.90 -1.51 -6.13
C TYR A 134 -0.57 -0.16 -6.76
N ARG A 135 0.67 0.33 -6.70
CA ARG A 135 1.05 1.64 -7.28
C ARG A 135 1.80 1.49 -8.60
N GLU A 136 2.57 0.42 -8.74
CA GLU A 136 3.38 0.19 -9.93
C GLU A 136 2.79 -0.90 -10.83
N PHE A 137 2.77 -2.17 -10.38
CA PHE A 137 2.48 -3.31 -11.26
C PHE A 137 1.06 -3.28 -11.82
N LEU A 138 0.03 -3.25 -10.98
CA LEU A 138 -1.36 -3.37 -11.44
C LEU A 138 -1.78 -2.19 -12.33
N PRO A 139 -1.60 -0.90 -11.96
CA PRO A 139 -2.02 0.20 -12.81
C PRO A 139 -1.22 0.29 -14.11
N GLU A 140 0.11 0.15 -14.04
CA GLU A 140 0.96 0.28 -15.23
C GLU A 140 0.73 -0.88 -16.21
N THR A 141 0.52 -2.10 -15.69
CA THR A 141 0.20 -3.26 -16.53
C THR A 141 -1.17 -3.13 -17.21
N ALA A 142 -2.18 -2.60 -16.51
CA ALA A 142 -3.48 -2.31 -17.11
C ALA A 142 -3.36 -1.31 -18.27
N ILE A 143 -2.54 -0.27 -18.13
CA ILE A 143 -2.25 0.68 -19.20
C ILE A 143 -1.56 -0.02 -20.38
N LEU A 144 -0.59 -0.89 -20.13
CA LEU A 144 0.10 -1.68 -21.15
C LEU A 144 -0.84 -2.61 -21.91
N LEU A 145 -1.84 -3.16 -21.25
CA LEU A 145 -2.86 -4.01 -21.87
C LEU A 145 -3.85 -3.23 -22.73
N GLY A 146 -3.86 -1.92 -22.66
CA GLY A 146 -4.65 -1.05 -23.51
C GLY A 146 -5.66 -0.17 -22.77
N ALA A 147 -5.58 -0.07 -21.44
CA ALA A 147 -6.42 0.85 -20.68
C ALA A 147 -5.99 2.30 -20.97
N GLY A 148 -6.75 2.98 -21.85
CA GLY A 148 -6.57 4.40 -22.19
C GLY A 148 -7.79 5.24 -21.83
N GLY A 149 -7.64 6.56 -21.78
CA GLY A 149 -8.74 7.48 -21.52
C GLY A 149 -9.57 7.15 -20.28
N ARG A 150 -10.89 7.01 -20.41
CA ARG A 150 -11.80 6.67 -19.30
C ARG A 150 -11.51 5.29 -18.69
N LEU A 151 -11.08 4.32 -19.50
CA LEU A 151 -10.75 2.97 -19.01
C LEU A 151 -9.52 2.98 -18.09
N ARG A 152 -8.57 3.87 -18.33
CA ARG A 152 -7.43 4.09 -17.41
C ARG A 152 -7.91 4.58 -16.05
N ILE A 153 -8.79 5.58 -16.02
CA ILE A 153 -9.34 6.11 -14.76
C ILE A 153 -10.10 5.00 -14.00
N ALA A 154 -10.91 4.23 -14.72
CA ALA A 154 -11.63 3.09 -14.12
C ALA A 154 -10.67 2.04 -13.56
N ALA A 155 -9.63 1.66 -14.30
CA ALA A 155 -8.62 0.70 -13.84
C ALA A 155 -7.87 1.20 -12.60
N GLU A 156 -7.42 2.46 -12.59
CA GLU A 156 -6.76 3.06 -11.42
C GLU A 156 -7.71 3.11 -10.21
N GLY A 157 -8.97 3.52 -10.41
CA GLY A 157 -10.00 3.52 -9.36
C GLY A 157 -10.29 2.12 -8.81
N THR A 158 -10.34 1.10 -9.68
CA THR A 158 -10.53 -0.30 -9.27
C THR A 158 -9.35 -0.77 -8.40
N VAL A 159 -8.11 -0.48 -8.79
CA VAL A 159 -6.93 -0.87 -8.00
C VAL A 159 -6.93 -0.19 -6.63
N ILE A 160 -7.30 1.10 -6.55
CA ILE A 160 -7.44 1.81 -5.28
C ILE A 160 -8.56 1.18 -4.42
N ALA A 161 -9.70 0.83 -5.03
CA ALA A 161 -10.80 0.19 -4.32
C ALA A 161 -10.39 -1.19 -3.78
N VAL A 162 -9.75 -2.03 -4.59
CA VAL A 162 -9.25 -3.34 -4.15
C VAL A 162 -8.26 -3.19 -2.98
N PHE A 163 -7.33 -2.26 -3.08
CA PHE A 163 -6.41 -1.93 -1.98
C PHE A 163 -7.17 -1.47 -0.71
N ALA A 164 -8.16 -0.59 -0.85
CA ALA A 164 -8.93 -0.11 0.29
C ALA A 164 -9.73 -1.22 0.96
N PHE A 165 -10.43 -2.03 0.18
CA PHE A 165 -11.23 -3.14 0.70
C PHE A 165 -10.39 -4.27 1.30
N SER A 166 -9.12 -4.42 0.92
CA SER A 166 -8.21 -5.33 1.61
C SER A 166 -8.01 -5.00 3.10
N HIS A 167 -8.36 -3.78 3.52
CA HIS A 167 -8.32 -3.31 4.90
C HIS A 167 -9.66 -3.45 5.65
N LEU A 168 -10.68 -4.05 5.01
CA LEU A 168 -12.03 -4.19 5.60
C LEU A 168 -12.03 -4.96 6.93
N TYR A 169 -11.08 -5.88 7.10
CA TYR A 169 -10.90 -6.60 8.37
C TYR A 169 -10.60 -5.68 9.58
N MET A 170 -10.15 -4.45 9.34
CA MET A 170 -9.92 -3.43 10.37
C MET A 170 -11.13 -2.49 10.57
N GLY A 171 -12.18 -2.62 9.75
CA GLY A 171 -13.41 -1.81 9.82
C GLY A 171 -13.52 -0.76 8.71
N ILE A 172 -14.72 -0.21 8.57
CA ILE A 172 -15.04 0.77 7.52
C ILE A 172 -14.16 2.03 7.58
N PRO A 173 -13.86 2.62 8.75
CA PRO A 173 -12.96 3.77 8.80
C PRO A 173 -11.56 3.47 8.22
N ALA A 174 -11.06 2.25 8.44
CA ALA A 174 -9.79 1.82 7.85
C ALA A 174 -9.86 1.72 6.33
N VAL A 175 -11.00 1.26 5.76
CA VAL A 175 -11.22 1.25 4.30
C VAL A 175 -11.19 2.67 3.73
N VAL A 176 -11.89 3.62 4.38
CA VAL A 176 -11.88 5.02 3.95
C VAL A 176 -10.47 5.61 4.02
N ASN A 177 -9.78 5.40 5.13
CA ASN A 177 -8.40 5.83 5.31
C ASN A 177 -7.48 5.24 4.23
N ALA A 178 -7.57 3.92 3.98
CA ALA A 178 -6.76 3.24 2.97
C ALA A 178 -7.08 3.74 1.55
N ALA A 179 -8.33 4.04 1.22
CA ALA A 179 -8.71 4.61 -0.08
C ALA A 179 -8.06 5.98 -0.31
N LEU A 180 -8.14 6.87 0.67
CA LEU A 180 -7.58 8.21 0.60
C LEU A 180 -6.05 8.18 0.59
N CYS A 181 -5.42 7.46 1.52
CA CYS A 181 -3.97 7.28 1.55
C CYS A 181 -3.47 6.58 0.28
N GLY A 182 -4.21 5.57 -0.21
CA GLY A 182 -3.92 4.88 -1.46
C GLY A 182 -3.90 5.81 -2.67
N THR A 183 -4.80 6.77 -2.70
CA THR A 183 -4.83 7.82 -3.75
C THR A 183 -3.61 8.74 -3.65
N VAL A 184 -3.24 9.18 -2.45
CA VAL A 184 -2.04 10.01 -2.22
C VAL A 184 -0.78 9.27 -2.70
N LEU A 185 -0.61 8.00 -2.34
CA LEU A 185 0.53 7.17 -2.73
C LEU A 185 0.57 6.94 -4.26
N ARG A 186 -0.58 6.72 -4.90
CA ARG A 186 -0.63 6.61 -6.38
C ARG A 186 -0.25 7.93 -7.04
N LEU A 187 -0.71 9.07 -6.54
CA LEU A 187 -0.29 10.39 -7.04
C LEU A 187 1.22 10.61 -6.84
N CYS A 188 1.77 10.22 -5.71
CA CYS A 188 3.21 10.24 -5.45
C CYS A 188 3.97 9.44 -6.51
N PHE A 189 3.55 8.19 -6.78
CA PHE A 189 4.15 7.35 -7.82
C PHE A 189 4.06 7.98 -9.21
N VAL A 190 2.89 8.49 -9.60
CA VAL A 190 2.70 9.15 -10.91
C VAL A 190 3.61 10.36 -11.08
N LYS A 191 3.87 11.11 -10.01
CA LYS A 191 4.73 12.30 -10.03
C LYS A 191 6.22 11.97 -10.03
N THR A 192 6.61 10.95 -9.27
CA THR A 192 8.03 10.57 -9.10
C THR A 192 8.49 9.54 -10.12
N GLY A 193 7.60 8.69 -10.60
CA GLY A 193 7.90 7.52 -11.41
C GLY A 193 8.68 6.44 -10.64
N SER A 194 8.63 6.45 -9.31
CA SER A 194 9.36 5.53 -8.44
C SER A 194 8.53 5.15 -7.22
N VAL A 195 8.63 3.91 -6.77
CA VAL A 195 8.01 3.45 -5.53
C VAL A 195 8.70 4.00 -4.28
N ALA A 196 9.94 4.49 -4.37
CA ALA A 196 10.78 4.81 -3.21
C ALA A 196 10.16 5.88 -2.30
N ALA A 197 9.64 6.98 -2.86
CA ALA A 197 9.01 8.03 -2.06
C ALA A 197 7.71 7.56 -1.42
N GLY A 198 6.89 6.82 -2.16
CA GLY A 198 5.67 6.19 -1.66
C GLY A 198 5.96 5.19 -0.56
N PHE A 199 6.94 4.30 -0.77
CA PHE A 199 7.37 3.32 0.21
C PHE A 199 7.82 3.98 1.53
N LEU A 200 8.67 5.00 1.47
CA LEU A 200 9.11 5.71 2.66
C LEU A 200 7.95 6.40 3.39
N ALA A 201 7.05 7.04 2.64
CA ALA A 201 5.87 7.68 3.23
C ALA A 201 4.94 6.64 3.89
N HIS A 202 4.66 5.54 3.20
CA HIS A 202 3.78 4.48 3.67
C HIS A 202 4.36 3.76 4.91
N PHE A 203 5.62 3.37 4.85
CA PHE A 203 6.30 2.73 5.98
C PHE A 203 6.33 3.65 7.21
N THR A 204 6.75 4.92 7.02
CA THR A 204 6.81 5.89 8.13
C THR A 204 5.42 6.16 8.70
N TYR A 205 4.39 6.27 7.83
CA TYR A 205 3.00 6.40 8.24
C TYR A 205 2.55 5.22 9.12
N ASN A 206 2.78 3.98 8.69
CA ASN A 206 2.42 2.79 9.45
C ASN A 206 3.12 2.74 10.80
N MET A 207 4.42 3.10 10.86
CA MET A 207 5.17 3.18 12.11
C MET A 207 4.59 4.24 13.06
N LEU A 208 4.26 5.44 12.55
CA LEU A 208 3.68 6.51 13.36
C LEU A 208 2.30 6.13 13.91
N VAL A 209 1.44 5.55 13.07
CA VAL A 209 0.11 5.06 13.51
C VAL A 209 0.27 4.02 14.61
N MET A 210 1.24 3.09 14.49
CA MET A 210 1.52 2.12 15.56
C MET A 210 1.95 2.80 16.86
N VAL A 211 2.84 3.79 16.79
CA VAL A 211 3.25 4.56 17.97
C VAL A 211 2.05 5.29 18.59
N PHE A 212 1.20 5.96 17.80
CA PHE A 212 0.01 6.63 18.31
C PHE A 212 -0.97 5.65 18.97
N CYS A 213 -1.17 4.47 18.40
CA CYS A 213 -2.01 3.43 19.03
C CYS A 213 -1.45 2.93 20.36
N THR A 214 -0.18 3.20 20.70
CA THR A 214 0.42 2.85 22.01
C THR A 214 0.23 3.92 23.07
N LEU A 215 -0.10 5.15 22.65
CA LEU A 215 -0.22 6.31 23.54
C LEU A 215 -1.67 6.58 23.98
N VAL A 216 -2.63 5.89 23.35
CA VAL A 216 -4.07 6.00 23.61
C VAL A 216 -4.60 4.71 24.21
#